data_6570cefa24c59161f427aaad0c313bef
#
_entry.id   6570cefa24c59161f427aaad0c313bef
#
_cell.length_a   1.000
_cell.length_b   1.000
_cell.length_c   1.000
_cell.angle_alpha   90.00
_cell.angle_beta   90.00
_cell.angle_gamma   90.00
#
_symmetry.space_group_name_H-M   'P 1'
#
loop_
_entity.id
_entity.type
_entity.pdbx_description
1 polymer ?
#
loop_
_entity_poly.entity_id
_entity_poly.type
_entity_poly.pdbx_seq_one_letter_code
_entity_poly.pdbx_strand_id
1 'polypeptide(L)'
;KEVVTPKGNNNEANLTALLDNIKKTKGQEISVVDAPTYLDAYKSLQDGSATAIVLNSTFEDTIATEDADYAKKLKKIYSYKIRKEVAATSKVSANADVFNIYVSGIDTYGPVTSVSRSDVNIIMTVNRKTKQVLLTTTPRDAYVPIADGGNNQNDKLTHAGIYGVDASIHTLENLYDIKLNYYVRLNFTSFLKLIDLLGGIDVENDQEFTSLHGKFHFPVGKVHLNSEQAL
;
A
#
# COMPACT_ATOMS: atom_id res chain seq x y z
N LYS A 1 -18.47 28.51 -3.53
CA LYS A 1 -18.46 27.08 -3.25
C LYS A 1 -17.01 26.64 -3.18
N GLU A 2 -16.68 25.82 -2.21
CA GLU A 2 -15.32 25.51 -1.83
C GLU A 2 -14.84 24.20 -2.47
N VAL A 3 -13.53 24.07 -2.62
CA VAL A 3 -12.86 22.79 -2.90
C VAL A 3 -12.33 22.30 -1.57
N VAL A 4 -12.69 21.07 -1.20
CA VAL A 4 -12.40 20.53 0.14
C VAL A 4 -11.42 19.37 0.04
N THR A 5 -10.52 19.25 1.01
CA THR A 5 -9.55 18.17 1.14
C THR A 5 -9.52 17.64 2.58
N PRO A 6 -9.34 16.33 2.80
CA PRO A 6 -9.22 15.79 4.16
C PRO A 6 -7.93 16.24 4.84
N LYS A 7 -8.04 16.67 6.09
CA LYS A 7 -6.90 17.08 6.90
C LYS A 7 -6.13 15.87 7.41
N GLY A 8 -4.79 15.98 7.45
CA GLY A 8 -3.92 15.00 8.12
C GLY A 8 -3.63 13.70 7.38
N ASN A 9 -4.53 13.24 6.51
CA ASN A 9 -4.32 12.04 5.69
C ASN A 9 -3.85 12.37 4.26
N ASN A 10 -3.75 13.65 3.94
CA ASN A 10 -3.15 14.08 2.69
C ASN A 10 -1.65 14.31 2.91
N ASN A 11 -0.86 13.72 2.06
CA ASN A 11 0.51 14.14 1.90
C ASN A 11 0.47 15.58 1.32
N GLU A 12 0.75 16.59 2.16
CA GLU A 12 0.73 18.01 1.76
C GLU A 12 1.56 18.27 0.50
N ALA A 13 2.69 17.58 0.37
CA ALA A 13 3.52 17.66 -0.83
C ALA A 13 2.79 17.16 -2.09
N ASN A 14 1.96 16.12 -1.97
CA ASN A 14 1.18 15.59 -3.08
C ASN A 14 0.03 16.54 -3.44
N LEU A 15 -0.62 17.14 -2.44
CA LEU A 15 -1.64 18.16 -2.65
C LEU A 15 -1.06 19.38 -3.36
N THR A 16 0.05 19.90 -2.86
CA THR A 16 0.77 21.02 -3.47
C THR A 16 1.15 20.72 -4.92
N ALA A 17 1.74 19.55 -5.18
CA ALA A 17 2.12 19.14 -6.53
C ALA A 17 0.91 19.02 -7.48
N LEU A 18 -0.25 18.55 -7.00
CA LEU A 18 -1.49 18.52 -7.77
C LEU A 18 -1.96 19.94 -8.11
N LEU A 19 -2.01 20.84 -7.12
CA LEU A 19 -2.48 22.22 -7.29
C LEU A 19 -1.56 23.01 -8.23
N ASP A 20 -0.25 22.86 -8.09
CA ASP A 20 0.75 23.46 -8.98
C ASP A 20 0.60 22.93 -10.42
N ASN A 21 0.33 21.64 -10.57
CA ASN A 21 0.09 21.06 -11.88
C ASN A 21 -1.18 21.62 -12.53
N ILE A 22 -2.26 21.78 -11.78
CA ILE A 22 -3.51 22.41 -12.26
C ILE A 22 -3.23 23.85 -12.67
N LYS A 23 -2.53 24.64 -11.83
CA LYS A 23 -2.16 26.02 -12.13
C LYS A 23 -1.35 26.10 -13.44
N LYS A 24 -0.36 25.21 -13.59
CA LYS A 24 0.49 25.16 -14.79
C LYS A 24 -0.26 24.74 -16.06
N THR A 25 -1.16 23.76 -15.97
CA THR A 25 -1.81 23.15 -17.15
C THR A 25 -3.15 23.79 -17.52
N LYS A 26 -3.86 24.34 -16.54
CA LYS A 26 -5.19 24.94 -16.71
C LYS A 26 -5.23 26.44 -16.46
N GLY A 27 -4.13 27.04 -15.97
CA GLY A 27 -4.07 28.46 -15.62
C GLY A 27 -4.98 28.86 -14.45
N GLN A 28 -5.44 27.89 -13.68
CA GLN A 28 -6.38 28.12 -12.57
C GLN A 28 -5.68 27.89 -11.24
N GLU A 29 -5.86 28.83 -10.33
CA GLU A 29 -5.42 28.73 -8.96
C GLU A 29 -6.60 28.27 -8.11
N ILE A 30 -6.41 27.19 -7.35
CA ILE A 30 -7.45 26.56 -6.54
C ILE A 30 -7.04 26.66 -5.08
N SER A 31 -7.90 27.32 -4.28
CA SER A 31 -7.80 27.27 -2.83
C SER A 31 -8.60 26.09 -2.30
N VAL A 32 -8.04 25.37 -1.34
CA VAL A 32 -8.69 24.23 -0.68
C VAL A 32 -8.95 24.52 0.79
N VAL A 33 -10.03 23.95 1.31
CA VAL A 33 -10.41 24.02 2.71
C VAL A 33 -10.30 22.63 3.31
N ASP A 34 -9.80 22.53 4.53
CA ASP A 34 -9.64 21.26 5.22
C ASP A 34 -10.96 20.71 5.76
N ALA A 35 -11.25 19.43 5.50
CA ALA A 35 -12.25 18.65 6.20
C ALA A 35 -11.58 17.75 7.24
N PRO A 36 -12.23 17.42 8.36
CA PRO A 36 -11.65 16.56 9.39
C PRO A 36 -11.26 15.17 8.88
N THR A 37 -12.10 14.56 8.04
CA THR A 37 -11.90 13.20 7.50
C THR A 37 -12.25 13.11 6.00
N TYR A 38 -11.92 11.97 5.39
CA TYR A 38 -12.33 11.64 4.01
C TYR A 38 -13.86 11.57 3.87
N LEU A 39 -14.55 11.05 4.88
CA LEU A 39 -16.00 10.96 4.90
C LEU A 39 -16.65 12.35 5.03
N ASP A 40 -16.08 13.24 5.83
CA ASP A 40 -16.57 14.62 5.95
C ASP A 40 -16.39 15.39 4.64
N ALA A 41 -15.24 15.22 3.95
CA ALA A 41 -15.03 15.78 2.63
C ALA A 41 -16.06 15.23 1.62
N TYR A 42 -16.32 13.93 1.64
CA TYR A 42 -17.31 13.31 0.77
C TYR A 42 -18.73 13.81 1.06
N LYS A 43 -19.13 13.91 2.34
CA LYS A 43 -20.43 14.45 2.77
C LYS A 43 -20.62 15.90 2.34
N SER A 44 -19.56 16.72 2.43
CA SER A 44 -19.63 18.13 1.99
C SER A 44 -19.93 18.27 0.49
N LEU A 45 -19.50 17.31 -0.32
CA LEU A 45 -19.84 17.25 -1.74
C LEU A 45 -21.31 16.82 -1.95
N GLN A 46 -21.80 15.86 -1.15
CA GLN A 46 -23.16 15.35 -1.26
C GLN A 46 -24.21 16.38 -0.84
N ASP A 47 -23.96 17.14 0.23
CA ASP A 47 -24.86 18.19 0.73
C ASP A 47 -24.74 19.50 -0.05
N GLY A 48 -23.79 19.59 -0.98
CA GLY A 48 -23.58 20.74 -1.86
C GLY A 48 -22.87 21.92 -1.18
N SER A 49 -22.30 21.76 0.02
CA SER A 49 -21.43 22.76 0.65
C SER A 49 -20.09 22.88 -0.08
N ALA A 50 -19.55 21.76 -0.57
CA ALA A 50 -18.40 21.74 -1.47
C ALA A 50 -18.83 21.65 -2.95
N THR A 51 -18.01 22.20 -3.84
CA THR A 51 -18.18 22.06 -5.30
C THR A 51 -17.35 20.91 -5.85
N ALA A 52 -16.21 20.66 -5.23
CA ALA A 52 -15.29 19.58 -5.55
C ALA A 52 -14.52 19.15 -4.30
N ILE A 53 -14.00 17.94 -4.33
CA ILE A 53 -13.13 17.42 -3.30
C ILE A 53 -11.82 16.94 -3.92
N VAL A 54 -10.72 17.07 -3.19
CA VAL A 54 -9.43 16.50 -3.55
C VAL A 54 -9.18 15.31 -2.65
N LEU A 55 -9.02 14.15 -3.27
CA LEU A 55 -8.79 12.89 -2.56
C LEU A 55 -7.52 12.21 -3.08
N ASN A 56 -6.81 11.55 -2.19
CA ASN A 56 -5.88 10.52 -2.60
C ASN A 56 -6.67 9.25 -2.94
N SER A 57 -6.49 8.72 -4.16
CA SER A 57 -7.25 7.55 -4.65
C SER A 57 -7.07 6.29 -3.79
N THR A 58 -6.02 6.20 -2.99
CA THR A 58 -5.81 5.07 -2.06
C THR A 58 -6.84 5.02 -0.92
N PHE A 59 -7.58 6.12 -0.68
CA PHE A 59 -8.64 6.18 0.33
C PHE A 59 -10.05 6.06 -0.26
N GLU A 60 -10.18 5.78 -1.57
CA GLU A 60 -11.49 5.57 -2.20
C GLU A 60 -12.28 4.44 -1.52
N ASP A 61 -11.61 3.38 -1.05
CA ASP A 61 -12.24 2.28 -0.31
C ASP A 61 -12.87 2.70 1.02
N THR A 62 -12.33 3.73 1.68
CA THR A 62 -12.90 4.28 2.91
C THR A 62 -14.28 4.88 2.63
N ILE A 63 -14.43 5.55 1.49
CA ILE A 63 -15.72 6.10 1.05
C ILE A 63 -16.64 4.96 0.61
N ALA A 64 -16.12 3.95 -0.09
CA ALA A 64 -16.88 2.79 -0.54
C ALA A 64 -17.49 1.96 0.60
N THR A 65 -16.86 1.98 1.77
CA THR A 65 -17.38 1.30 2.97
C THR A 65 -18.69 1.94 3.47
N GLU A 66 -18.81 3.27 3.36
CA GLU A 66 -20.00 4.00 3.78
C GLU A 66 -21.05 4.14 2.64
N ASP A 67 -20.58 4.21 1.40
CA ASP A 67 -21.42 4.36 0.22
C ASP A 67 -20.87 3.53 -0.94
N ALA A 68 -21.36 2.30 -1.08
CA ALA A 68 -20.94 1.36 -2.12
C ALA A 68 -21.14 1.90 -3.55
N ASP A 69 -22.07 2.84 -3.72
CA ASP A 69 -22.36 3.46 -5.03
C ASP A 69 -21.65 4.81 -5.24
N TYR A 70 -20.70 5.17 -4.36
CA TYR A 70 -19.99 6.46 -4.43
C TYR A 70 -19.43 6.78 -5.81
N ALA A 71 -18.87 5.79 -6.49
CA ALA A 71 -18.26 5.95 -7.82
C ALA A 71 -19.28 6.36 -8.90
N LYS A 72 -20.55 6.01 -8.73
CA LYS A 72 -21.64 6.42 -9.63
C LYS A 72 -22.08 7.86 -9.35
N LYS A 73 -21.85 8.36 -8.13
CA LYS A 73 -22.23 9.69 -7.67
C LYS A 73 -21.15 10.74 -7.91
N LEU A 74 -19.90 10.30 -8.17
CA LEU A 74 -18.75 11.17 -8.36
C LEU A 74 -18.33 11.24 -9.82
N LYS A 75 -17.95 12.44 -10.25
CA LYS A 75 -17.27 12.66 -11.53
C LYS A 75 -15.83 13.05 -11.27
N LYS A 76 -14.89 12.22 -11.71
CA LYS A 76 -13.47 12.56 -11.67
C LYS A 76 -13.18 13.63 -12.74
N ILE A 77 -12.89 14.83 -12.30
CA ILE A 77 -12.65 16.00 -13.19
C ILE A 77 -11.17 16.22 -13.50
N TYR A 78 -10.28 15.77 -12.60
CA TYR A 78 -8.84 15.85 -12.78
C TYR A 78 -8.14 14.74 -11.99
N SER A 79 -6.98 14.30 -12.47
CA SER A 79 -6.09 13.41 -11.73
C SER A 79 -4.64 13.68 -12.06
N TYR A 80 -3.77 13.60 -11.07
CA TYR A 80 -2.33 13.77 -11.23
C TYR A 80 -1.60 12.63 -10.53
N LYS A 81 -0.73 11.92 -11.26
CA LYS A 81 0.11 10.86 -10.70
C LYS A 81 1.46 11.41 -10.34
N ILE A 82 1.79 11.36 -9.07
CA ILE A 82 3.11 11.72 -8.56
C ILE A 82 3.95 10.45 -8.53
N ARG A 83 5.05 10.46 -9.29
CA ARG A 83 6.06 9.41 -9.23
C ARG A 83 7.14 9.88 -8.28
N LYS A 84 7.34 9.16 -7.18
CA LYS A 84 8.55 9.30 -6.36
C LYS A 84 9.54 8.23 -6.82
N GLU A 85 10.77 8.64 -7.11
CA GLU A 85 11.85 7.69 -7.20
C GLU A 85 12.11 7.14 -5.80
N VAL A 86 12.04 5.82 -5.68
CA VAL A 86 12.35 5.15 -4.42
C VAL A 86 13.87 5.11 -4.32
N ALA A 87 14.42 5.80 -3.32
CA ALA A 87 15.83 5.71 -3.01
C ALA A 87 16.18 4.25 -2.65
N ALA A 88 17.29 3.76 -3.17
CA ALA A 88 17.76 2.43 -2.79
C ALA A 88 18.04 2.41 -1.28
N THR A 89 17.49 1.42 -0.59
CA THR A 89 17.81 1.12 0.79
C THR A 89 19.32 0.98 0.99
N SER A 90 19.81 1.22 2.19
CA SER A 90 21.25 1.21 2.48
C SER A 90 21.93 -0.05 1.93
N LYS A 91 22.98 0.14 1.11
CA LYS A 91 23.75 -0.98 0.54
C LYS A 91 24.41 -1.77 1.66
N VAL A 92 24.07 -3.04 1.76
CA VAL A 92 24.82 -3.98 2.60
C VAL A 92 26.13 -4.33 1.92
N SER A 93 27.19 -4.54 2.70
CA SER A 93 28.39 -5.17 2.18
C SER A 93 28.03 -6.54 1.60
N ALA A 94 28.49 -6.85 0.40
CA ALA A 94 28.30 -8.16 -0.24
C ALA A 94 28.76 -9.35 0.63
N ASN A 95 29.55 -9.07 1.65
CA ASN A 95 30.10 -10.05 2.61
C ASN A 95 29.39 -10.03 3.97
N ALA A 96 28.26 -9.34 4.12
CA ALA A 96 27.52 -9.36 5.39
C ALA A 96 27.02 -10.78 5.70
N ASP A 97 27.34 -11.26 6.90
CA ASP A 97 26.88 -12.57 7.37
C ASP A 97 25.36 -12.56 7.67
N VAL A 98 24.85 -11.41 8.09
CA VAL A 98 23.44 -11.21 8.41
C VAL A 98 22.91 -9.99 7.66
N PHE A 99 21.73 -10.14 7.08
CA PHE A 99 21.00 -9.02 6.44
C PHE A 99 19.49 -9.22 6.53
N ASN A 100 18.76 -8.12 6.44
CA ASN A 100 17.31 -8.07 6.55
C ASN A 100 16.70 -7.66 5.20
N ILE A 101 15.68 -8.40 4.78
CA ILE A 101 14.89 -8.11 3.58
C ILE A 101 13.47 -7.80 4.03
N TYR A 102 12.94 -6.64 3.65
CA TYR A 102 11.53 -6.33 3.83
C TYR A 102 10.73 -6.89 2.64
N VAL A 103 9.75 -7.74 2.92
CA VAL A 103 8.80 -8.24 1.92
C VAL A 103 7.47 -7.54 2.14
N SER A 104 7.08 -6.75 1.14
CA SER A 104 5.84 -5.96 1.14
C SER A 104 4.87 -6.51 0.11
N GLY A 105 3.67 -6.88 0.53
CA GLY A 105 2.55 -7.20 -0.35
C GLY A 105 1.56 -6.05 -0.41
N ILE A 106 1.17 -5.64 -1.61
CA ILE A 106 0.17 -4.59 -1.83
C ILE A 106 -1.02 -5.14 -2.60
N ASP A 107 -2.22 -4.70 -2.21
CA ASP A 107 -3.50 -5.12 -2.78
C ASP A 107 -3.81 -4.35 -4.08
N THR A 108 -3.05 -4.64 -5.14
CA THR A 108 -3.25 -4.00 -6.45
C THR A 108 -2.91 -4.94 -7.60
N TYR A 109 -3.50 -4.68 -8.76
CA TYR A 109 -3.07 -5.24 -10.05
C TYR A 109 -2.28 -4.20 -10.85
N GLY A 110 -1.51 -4.66 -11.83
CA GLY A 110 -0.75 -3.81 -12.75
C GLY A 110 0.65 -3.47 -12.23
N PRO A 111 1.13 -2.22 -12.40
CA PRO A 111 2.49 -1.86 -12.02
C PRO A 111 2.71 -1.91 -10.50
N VAL A 112 3.73 -2.62 -10.04
CA VAL A 112 4.12 -2.73 -8.63
C VAL A 112 4.58 -1.39 -8.01
N THR A 113 4.85 -0.39 -8.85
CA THR A 113 5.18 0.98 -8.44
C THR A 113 3.97 1.80 -8.01
N SER A 114 2.76 1.25 -8.10
CA SER A 114 1.54 1.91 -7.63
C SER A 114 1.62 2.17 -6.14
N VAL A 115 1.26 3.38 -5.73
CA VAL A 115 1.14 3.72 -4.31
C VAL A 115 -0.12 3.04 -3.79
N SER A 116 0.02 2.22 -2.76
CA SER A 116 -1.07 1.49 -2.12
C SER A 116 -0.72 1.11 -0.70
N ARG A 117 -1.71 0.65 0.04
CA ARG A 117 -1.54 0.06 1.37
C ARG A 117 -0.61 -1.15 1.29
N SER A 118 0.20 -1.34 2.33
CA SER A 118 1.07 -2.50 2.50
C SER A 118 0.35 -3.51 3.39
N ASP A 119 -0.31 -4.48 2.78
CA ASP A 119 -1.15 -5.45 3.48
C ASP A 119 -0.35 -6.63 4.03
N VAL A 120 0.79 -6.93 3.41
CA VAL A 120 1.75 -7.91 3.91
C VAL A 120 3.04 -7.19 4.30
N ASN A 121 3.47 -7.38 5.54
CA ASN A 121 4.68 -6.81 6.10
C ASN A 121 5.49 -7.90 6.78
N ILE A 122 6.48 -8.44 6.07
CA ILE A 122 7.35 -9.51 6.57
C ILE A 122 8.80 -9.03 6.51
N ILE A 123 9.52 -9.21 7.61
CA ILE A 123 10.98 -9.03 7.65
C ILE A 123 11.61 -10.41 7.59
N MET A 124 12.38 -10.66 6.55
CA MET A 124 13.17 -11.87 6.40
C MET A 124 14.63 -11.58 6.80
N THR A 125 15.03 -12.07 7.97
CA THR A 125 16.41 -11.99 8.46
C THR A 125 17.15 -13.23 8.02
N VAL A 126 18.18 -13.06 7.22
CA VAL A 126 19.02 -14.15 6.69
C VAL A 126 20.36 -14.12 7.40
N ASN A 127 20.73 -15.23 8.06
CA ASN A 127 22.04 -15.45 8.61
C ASN A 127 22.77 -16.51 7.77
N ARG A 128 23.71 -16.04 6.93
CA ARG A 128 24.48 -16.92 6.01
C ARG A 128 25.43 -17.85 6.73
N LYS A 129 25.96 -17.42 7.87
CA LYS A 129 26.93 -18.18 8.66
C LYS A 129 26.29 -19.40 9.32
N THR A 130 25.11 -19.19 9.94
CA THR A 130 24.35 -20.28 10.59
C THR A 130 23.40 -20.98 9.64
N LYS A 131 23.22 -20.47 8.40
CA LYS A 131 22.25 -20.95 7.40
C LYS A 131 20.80 -20.92 7.92
N GLN A 132 20.47 -19.91 8.71
CA GLN A 132 19.14 -19.73 9.29
C GLN A 132 18.44 -18.56 8.62
N VAL A 133 17.13 -18.71 8.48
CA VAL A 133 16.22 -17.64 8.04
C VAL A 133 15.14 -17.49 9.08
N LEU A 134 14.95 -16.25 9.56
CA LEU A 134 13.85 -15.87 10.45
C LEU A 134 12.85 -15.03 9.66
N LEU A 135 11.58 -15.38 9.74
CA LEU A 135 10.47 -14.57 9.20
C LEU A 135 9.73 -13.92 10.36
N THR A 136 9.72 -12.59 10.38
CA THR A 136 8.97 -11.79 11.34
C THR A 136 7.83 -11.10 10.61
N THR A 137 6.59 -11.51 10.88
CA THR A 137 5.39 -10.89 10.30
C THR A 137 4.83 -9.84 11.24
N THR A 138 4.58 -8.64 10.72
CA THR A 138 3.91 -7.57 11.46
C THR A 138 2.49 -7.41 10.91
N PRO A 139 1.45 -7.51 11.77
CA PRO A 139 0.07 -7.33 11.33
C PRO A 139 -0.15 -5.97 10.65
N ARG A 140 -0.89 -5.96 9.55
CA ARG A 140 -1.20 -4.73 8.79
C ARG A 140 -1.91 -3.65 9.64
N ASP A 141 -2.67 -4.08 10.62
CA ASP A 141 -3.44 -3.21 11.52
C ASP A 141 -2.67 -2.83 12.80
N ALA A 142 -1.38 -3.18 12.92
CA ALA A 142 -0.55 -2.72 14.01
C ALA A 142 -0.56 -1.19 14.09
N TYR A 143 -0.87 -0.63 15.26
CA TYR A 143 -0.97 0.81 15.49
C TYR A 143 0.38 1.35 15.93
N VAL A 144 1.08 2.00 15.02
CA VAL A 144 2.50 2.39 15.17
C VAL A 144 2.73 3.81 14.63
N PRO A 145 3.79 4.50 15.11
CA PRO A 145 4.19 5.79 14.53
C PRO A 145 4.63 5.59 13.08
N ILE A 146 3.96 6.24 12.13
CA ILE A 146 4.29 6.16 10.71
C ILE A 146 5.37 7.18 10.36
N ALA A 147 6.48 6.70 9.84
CA ALA A 147 7.62 7.53 9.46
C ALA A 147 7.34 8.40 8.22
N ASP A 148 8.27 9.29 7.90
CA ASP A 148 8.28 10.14 6.71
C ASP A 148 6.97 10.93 6.53
N GLY A 149 6.21 10.60 5.48
CA GLY A 149 4.95 11.26 5.16
C GLY A 149 3.87 11.12 6.23
N GLY A 150 4.00 10.17 7.17
CA GLY A 150 3.13 10.01 8.33
C GLY A 150 3.48 10.94 9.49
N ASN A 151 4.57 11.71 9.42
CA ASN A 151 5.03 12.67 10.44
C ASN A 151 5.13 12.08 11.86
N ASN A 152 5.46 10.79 11.98
CA ASN A 152 5.51 10.02 13.23
C ASN A 152 4.17 10.02 14.02
N GLN A 153 3.05 10.26 13.35
CA GLN A 153 1.74 10.08 13.95
C GLN A 153 1.38 8.60 13.95
N ASN A 154 0.72 8.16 15.02
CA ASN A 154 0.26 6.77 15.12
C ASN A 154 -0.90 6.51 14.15
N ASP A 155 -0.74 5.46 13.36
CA ASP A 155 -1.78 4.96 12.45
C ASP A 155 -1.55 3.45 12.22
N LYS A 156 -2.42 2.81 11.46
CA LYS A 156 -2.23 1.43 11.03
C LYS A 156 -0.99 1.30 10.16
N LEU A 157 -0.17 0.28 10.39
CA LEU A 157 1.05 0.02 9.63
C LEU A 157 0.80 -0.04 8.11
N THR A 158 -0.34 -0.61 7.69
CA THR A 158 -0.71 -0.68 6.26
C THR A 158 -0.72 0.69 5.57
N HIS A 159 -1.03 1.77 6.31
CA HIS A 159 -1.06 3.13 5.78
C HIS A 159 0.34 3.71 5.49
N ALA A 160 1.40 3.14 6.07
CA ALA A 160 2.77 3.53 5.71
C ALA A 160 3.01 3.37 4.19
N GLY A 161 2.45 2.33 3.57
CA GLY A 161 2.55 2.09 2.13
C GLY A 161 1.96 3.19 1.25
N ILE A 162 1.02 4.00 1.77
CA ILE A 162 0.42 5.14 1.07
C ILE A 162 1.45 6.27 0.87
N TYR A 163 2.39 6.38 1.80
CA TYR A 163 3.49 7.35 1.73
C TYR A 163 4.70 6.83 0.93
N GLY A 164 4.62 5.59 0.46
CA GLY A 164 5.67 4.93 -0.32
C GLY A 164 6.36 3.79 0.44
N VAL A 165 7.16 3.01 -0.28
CA VAL A 165 7.86 1.87 0.34
C VAL A 165 8.89 2.31 1.37
N ASP A 166 9.51 3.49 1.19
CA ASP A 166 10.48 4.03 2.15
C ASP A 166 9.84 4.32 3.49
N ALA A 167 8.62 4.88 3.51
CA ALA A 167 7.88 5.11 4.75
C ALA A 167 7.57 3.80 5.47
N SER A 168 7.22 2.74 4.75
CA SER A 168 7.03 1.40 5.34
C SER A 168 8.34 0.84 5.91
N ILE A 169 9.45 1.00 5.18
CA ILE A 169 10.80 0.58 5.62
C ILE A 169 11.18 1.32 6.89
N HIS A 170 11.16 2.65 6.89
CA HIS A 170 11.56 3.46 8.04
C HIS A 170 10.64 3.25 9.25
N THR A 171 9.34 3.03 9.02
CA THR A 171 8.40 2.68 10.09
C THR A 171 8.80 1.37 10.77
N LEU A 172 9.13 0.33 10.00
CA LEU A 172 9.53 -0.96 10.54
C LEU A 172 10.94 -0.92 11.16
N GLU A 173 11.87 -0.17 10.56
CA GLU A 173 13.20 0.08 11.13
C GLU A 173 13.11 0.72 12.52
N ASN A 174 12.25 1.76 12.64
CA ASN A 174 12.02 2.44 13.92
C ASN A 174 11.31 1.54 14.94
N LEU A 175 10.34 0.71 14.50
CA LEU A 175 9.58 -0.17 15.38
C LEU A 175 10.45 -1.26 16.01
N TYR A 176 11.37 -1.83 15.24
CA TYR A 176 12.19 -2.97 15.67
C TYR A 176 13.64 -2.61 16.01
N ASP A 177 14.04 -1.35 15.85
CA ASP A 177 15.42 -0.86 16.01
C ASP A 177 16.42 -1.69 15.19
N ILE A 178 16.10 -1.93 13.93
CA ILE A 178 16.93 -2.69 12.98
C ILE A 178 17.13 -1.90 11.69
N LYS A 179 18.07 -2.38 10.83
CA LYS A 179 18.21 -1.88 9.47
C LYS A 179 17.69 -2.89 8.45
N LEU A 180 16.87 -2.41 7.53
CA LEU A 180 16.38 -3.15 6.39
C LEU A 180 17.30 -2.89 5.19
N ASN A 181 17.96 -3.92 4.70
CA ASN A 181 19.05 -3.80 3.74
C ASN A 181 18.54 -3.90 2.30
N TYR A 182 17.47 -4.68 2.11
CA TYR A 182 16.82 -4.89 0.84
C TYR A 182 15.30 -4.89 1.03
N TYR A 183 14.57 -4.72 -0.06
CA TYR A 183 13.14 -4.97 -0.06
C TYR A 183 12.69 -5.71 -1.32
N VAL A 184 11.62 -6.46 -1.17
CA VAL A 184 10.84 -7.07 -2.26
C VAL A 184 9.42 -6.56 -2.12
N ARG A 185 8.87 -6.01 -3.19
CA ARG A 185 7.47 -5.56 -3.22
C ARG A 185 6.70 -6.36 -4.26
N LEU A 186 5.60 -6.97 -3.82
CA LEU A 186 4.73 -7.78 -4.65
C LEU A 186 3.33 -7.17 -4.67
N ASN A 187 2.66 -7.31 -5.78
CA ASN A 187 1.23 -7.16 -5.93
C ASN A 187 0.65 -8.41 -6.61
N PHE A 188 -0.65 -8.50 -6.78
CA PHE A 188 -1.27 -9.68 -7.39
C PHE A 188 -0.65 -10.05 -8.74
N THR A 189 -0.42 -9.07 -9.63
CA THR A 189 0.19 -9.33 -10.94
C THR A 189 1.61 -9.90 -10.82
N SER A 190 2.45 -9.34 -9.96
CA SER A 190 3.82 -9.82 -9.78
C SER A 190 3.88 -11.12 -9.00
N PHE A 191 2.93 -11.35 -8.07
CA PHE A 191 2.80 -12.62 -7.36
C PHE A 191 2.45 -13.76 -8.32
N LEU A 192 1.43 -13.61 -9.16
CA LEU A 192 1.07 -14.60 -10.18
C LEU A 192 2.26 -14.96 -11.06
N LYS A 193 2.98 -13.94 -11.56
CA LYS A 193 4.19 -14.15 -12.39
C LYS A 193 5.31 -14.87 -11.64
N LEU A 194 5.48 -14.60 -10.34
CA LEU A 194 6.46 -15.29 -9.52
C LEU A 194 6.14 -16.77 -9.38
N ILE A 195 4.87 -17.11 -9.09
CA ILE A 195 4.44 -18.51 -8.99
C ILE A 195 4.58 -19.23 -10.34
N ASP A 196 4.22 -18.57 -11.45
CA ASP A 196 4.41 -19.14 -12.81
C ASP A 196 5.89 -19.42 -13.10
N LEU A 197 6.79 -18.48 -12.71
CA LEU A 197 8.23 -18.65 -12.90
C LEU A 197 8.81 -19.84 -12.11
N LEU A 198 8.23 -20.09 -10.92
CA LEU A 198 8.60 -21.23 -10.09
C LEU A 198 8.01 -22.56 -10.59
N GLY A 199 7.08 -22.51 -11.54
CA GLY A 199 6.35 -23.69 -12.02
C GLY A 199 5.27 -24.15 -11.06
N GLY A 200 4.76 -23.29 -10.20
CA GLY A 200 3.83 -23.58 -9.12
C GLY A 200 4.52 -23.73 -7.76
N ILE A 201 3.71 -24.00 -6.73
CA ILE A 201 4.18 -24.26 -5.37
C ILE A 201 3.51 -25.52 -4.80
N ASP A 202 4.25 -26.26 -3.99
CA ASP A 202 3.71 -27.39 -3.23
C ASP A 202 3.32 -26.91 -1.84
N VAL A 203 2.08 -27.24 -1.43
CA VAL A 203 1.53 -26.89 -0.11
C VAL A 203 1.01 -28.16 0.55
N GLU A 204 1.27 -28.34 1.85
CA GLU A 204 0.60 -29.35 2.65
C GLU A 204 -0.72 -28.77 3.16
N ASN A 205 -1.83 -29.30 2.68
CA ASN A 205 -3.17 -28.88 3.04
C ASN A 205 -3.75 -29.82 4.10
N ASP A 206 -4.16 -29.28 5.23
CA ASP A 206 -4.71 -30.04 6.36
C ASP A 206 -6.24 -30.14 6.34
N GLN A 207 -6.91 -29.38 5.47
CA GLN A 207 -8.38 -29.34 5.37
C GLN A 207 -8.84 -29.36 3.92
N GLU A 208 -9.78 -30.25 3.61
CA GLU A 208 -10.43 -30.26 2.30
C GLU A 208 -11.43 -29.11 2.19
N PHE A 209 -11.32 -28.32 1.11
CA PHE A 209 -12.26 -27.23 0.82
C PHE A 209 -12.33 -26.91 -0.67
N THR A 210 -13.35 -26.13 -1.03
CA THR A 210 -13.46 -25.50 -2.35
C THR A 210 -13.47 -24.00 -2.19
N SER A 211 -12.61 -23.29 -2.95
CA SER A 211 -12.50 -21.82 -2.87
C SER A 211 -13.80 -21.14 -3.32
N LEU A 212 -14.12 -19.99 -2.74
CA LEU A 212 -15.29 -19.18 -3.15
C LEU A 212 -15.08 -18.59 -4.55
N HIS A 213 -13.88 -18.12 -4.83
CA HIS A 213 -13.47 -17.63 -6.15
C HIS A 213 -12.76 -18.73 -6.92
N GLY A 214 -12.98 -18.81 -8.23
CA GLY A 214 -12.38 -19.81 -9.11
C GLY A 214 -12.96 -21.23 -8.96
N LYS A 215 -13.66 -21.52 -7.84
CA LYS A 215 -14.21 -22.86 -7.56
C LYS A 215 -13.17 -23.98 -7.61
N PHE A 216 -11.95 -23.69 -7.21
CA PHE A 216 -10.88 -24.67 -7.11
C PHE A 216 -11.09 -25.58 -5.93
N HIS A 217 -10.93 -26.88 -6.13
CA HIS A 217 -10.99 -27.89 -5.08
C HIS A 217 -9.59 -28.19 -4.56
N PHE A 218 -9.44 -28.16 -3.23
CA PHE A 218 -8.19 -28.41 -2.51
C PHE A 218 -8.36 -29.62 -1.60
N PRO A 219 -7.85 -30.80 -1.99
CA PRO A 219 -7.90 -32.02 -1.14
C PRO A 219 -6.92 -31.92 0.02
N VAL A 220 -7.11 -32.76 1.03
CA VAL A 220 -6.14 -32.94 2.13
C VAL A 220 -4.87 -33.58 1.61
N GLY A 221 -3.73 -33.18 2.16
CA GLY A 221 -2.39 -33.67 1.84
C GLY A 221 -1.61 -32.73 0.95
N LYS A 222 -0.61 -33.28 0.26
CA LYS A 222 0.26 -32.48 -0.60
C LYS A 222 -0.47 -32.07 -1.87
N VAL A 223 -0.58 -30.75 -2.10
CA VAL A 223 -1.25 -30.18 -3.26
C VAL A 223 -0.26 -29.29 -4.01
N HIS A 224 -0.17 -29.46 -5.33
CA HIS A 224 0.57 -28.58 -6.20
C HIS A 224 -0.37 -27.49 -6.71
N LEU A 225 -0.03 -26.22 -6.44
CA LEU A 225 -0.82 -25.04 -6.80
C LEU A 225 -0.20 -24.31 -7.97
N ASN A 226 -0.98 -24.00 -8.99
CA ASN A 226 -0.61 -23.00 -9.99
C ASN A 226 -0.79 -21.57 -9.46
N SER A 227 -0.46 -20.57 -10.26
CA SER A 227 -0.52 -19.16 -9.85
C SER A 227 -1.93 -18.71 -9.44
N GLU A 228 -2.97 -19.14 -10.18
CA GLU A 228 -4.37 -18.76 -9.87
C GLU A 228 -4.90 -19.45 -8.61
N GLN A 229 -4.45 -20.67 -8.33
CA GLN A 229 -4.83 -21.43 -7.14
C GLN A 229 -4.09 -20.93 -5.88
N ALA A 230 -2.92 -20.31 -6.06
CA ALA A 230 -2.10 -19.78 -4.97
C ALA A 230 -2.49 -18.35 -4.55
N LEU A 231 -3.32 -17.66 -5.33
CA LEU A 231 -3.86 -16.32 -5.06
C LEU A 231 -5.18 -16.42 -4.30
#